data_dbe2d34b47500d073307f11e9643fca6
#
_entry.id   dbe2d34b47500d073307f11e9643fca6
#
_cell.length_a   1.000
_cell.length_b   1.000
_cell.length_c   1.000
_cell.angle_alpha   90.00
_cell.angle_beta   90.00
_cell.angle_gamma   90.00
#
_symmetry.space_group_name_H-M   'P 1'
#
loop_
_entity.id
_entity.type
_entity.pdbx_description
1 polymer ?
#
loop_
_entity_poly.entity_id
_entity_poly.type
_entity_poly.pdbx_seq_one_letter_code
_entity_poly.pdbx_strand_id
1 'polypeptide(L)'
;MSNNAYTTQLRALICPSCGAPVTTPPQGGAFQCSYCRAVGSVAARLDARPHATPPSPAQEQARLAKLRFQYEQGAQASPYSTFVAPQDVTHLVNLRPPNSWGPWFEAWKSAVTLLAQQPTEHNQKRVFWLSQLTGTAVLNLGLTDPTRARAIRETALELLPDPGHKQILRCALSRAACVQHDLPSAEQWLAACDPYAGNLTLDTEYRLSVASLSLGHGRWAVILETLGNQPNAIPIDYGRDFLAGLMRVHACEELGYTQAADGQLGYWFEQEKKMSGPIIFGILKANAPLGLCQRTCARLGIQVPS
;
A
#
# COMPACT_ATOMS: atom_id res chain seq x y z
N MET A 1 19.53 16.48 -13.01
CA MET A 1 18.66 15.75 -12.06
C MET A 1 18.79 14.27 -12.38
N SER A 2 19.52 13.52 -11.55
CA SER A 2 19.74 12.09 -11.79
C SER A 2 18.43 11.37 -11.60
N ASN A 3 17.88 10.78 -12.67
CA ASN A 3 16.82 9.81 -12.60
C ASN A 3 17.35 8.60 -11.79
N ASN A 4 17.14 8.61 -10.49
CA ASN A 4 17.28 7.39 -9.70
C ASN A 4 16.08 6.50 -10.07
N ALA A 5 16.20 5.80 -11.18
CA ALA A 5 15.26 4.75 -11.54
C ALA A 5 15.21 3.76 -10.36
N TYR A 6 14.05 3.57 -9.78
CA TYR A 6 13.80 2.53 -8.81
C TYR A 6 14.01 1.18 -9.49
N THR A 7 15.14 0.58 -9.25
CA THR A 7 15.40 -0.76 -9.76
C THR A 7 15.28 -1.75 -8.61
N THR A 8 14.70 -2.91 -8.86
CA THR A 8 14.68 -4.03 -7.92
C THR A 8 16.07 -4.61 -7.67
N GLN A 9 17.05 -4.18 -8.45
CA GLN A 9 18.46 -4.51 -8.25
C GLN A 9 19.12 -3.73 -7.10
N LEU A 10 18.45 -2.69 -6.58
CA LEU A 10 18.95 -1.92 -5.44
C LEU A 10 17.87 -1.87 -4.35
N ARG A 11 18.28 -2.06 -3.11
CA ARG A 11 17.42 -1.88 -1.92
C ARG A 11 17.53 -0.44 -1.43
N ALA A 12 16.40 0.18 -1.18
CA ALA A 12 16.34 1.49 -0.56
C ALA A 12 16.08 1.32 0.94
N LEU A 13 17.04 1.67 1.77
CA LEU A 13 16.96 1.56 3.24
C LEU A 13 17.12 2.94 3.87
N ILE A 14 16.79 3.02 5.15
CA ILE A 14 17.01 4.25 5.94
C ILE A 14 18.31 4.17 6.70
N CYS A 15 19.16 5.16 6.57
CA CYS A 15 20.36 5.29 7.38
C CYS A 15 19.99 5.38 8.86
N PRO A 16 20.53 4.50 9.73
CA PRO A 16 20.17 4.51 11.16
C PRO A 16 20.66 5.76 11.89
N SER A 17 21.67 6.45 11.35
CA SER A 17 22.24 7.62 12.00
C SER A 17 21.50 8.93 11.68
N CYS A 18 21.11 9.16 10.43
CA CYS A 18 20.54 10.45 10.02
C CYS A 18 19.18 10.36 9.29
N GLY A 19 18.68 9.15 9.01
CA GLY A 19 17.41 8.95 8.33
C GLY A 19 17.41 9.21 6.84
N ALA A 20 18.54 9.50 6.24
CA ALA A 20 18.62 9.64 4.81
C ALA A 20 18.46 8.29 4.12
N PRO A 21 17.85 8.21 2.92
CA PRO A 21 17.80 6.99 2.15
C PRO A 21 19.21 6.58 1.70
N VAL A 22 19.51 5.29 1.85
CA VAL A 22 20.73 4.65 1.35
C VAL A 22 20.33 3.48 0.46
N THR A 23 21.10 3.25 -0.59
CA THR A 23 20.86 2.14 -1.52
C THR A 23 21.93 1.07 -1.35
N THR A 24 21.51 -0.18 -1.35
CA THR A 24 22.42 -1.34 -1.28
C THR A 24 21.97 -2.40 -2.30
N PRO A 25 22.90 -3.25 -2.80
CA PRO A 25 22.52 -4.39 -3.62
C PRO A 25 21.64 -5.39 -2.84
N PRO A 26 20.81 -6.21 -3.52
CA PRO A 26 20.01 -7.25 -2.88
C PRO A 26 20.84 -8.26 -2.10
N GLN A 27 22.06 -8.51 -2.54
CA GLN A 27 23.02 -9.42 -1.87
C GLN A 27 23.50 -8.88 -0.52
N GLY A 28 23.15 -7.63 -0.21
CA GLY A 28 23.64 -6.95 0.99
C GLY A 28 25.06 -6.44 0.81
N GLY A 29 25.72 -6.18 1.93
CA GLY A 29 27.08 -5.68 1.95
C GLY A 29 27.22 -4.39 2.74
N ALA A 30 28.43 -3.82 2.71
CA ALA A 30 28.71 -2.54 3.34
C ALA A 30 28.09 -1.39 2.54
N PHE A 31 27.61 -0.37 3.25
CA PHE A 31 27.17 0.89 2.65
C PHE A 31 27.79 2.08 3.38
N GLN A 32 27.92 3.19 2.68
CA GLN A 32 28.25 4.49 3.26
C GLN A 32 27.14 5.48 2.95
N CYS A 33 26.59 6.11 3.98
CA CYS A 33 25.57 7.14 3.81
C CYS A 33 26.17 8.38 3.15
N SER A 34 25.57 8.83 2.05
CA SER A 34 26.01 10.03 1.31
C SER A 34 25.81 11.32 2.10
N TYR A 35 24.91 11.32 3.08
CA TYR A 35 24.57 12.50 3.88
C TYR A 35 25.44 12.66 5.13
N CYS A 36 25.50 11.63 5.99
CA CYS A 36 26.20 11.70 7.26
C CYS A 36 27.52 10.91 7.29
N ARG A 37 27.85 10.22 6.19
CA ARG A 37 29.05 9.38 6.01
C ARG A 37 29.12 8.18 6.98
N ALA A 38 28.07 7.90 7.74
CA ALA A 38 28.01 6.69 8.55
C ALA A 38 28.16 5.45 7.67
N VAL A 39 28.99 4.52 8.14
CA VAL A 39 29.18 3.21 7.48
C VAL A 39 28.38 2.16 8.22
N GLY A 40 27.75 1.27 7.49
CA GLY A 40 27.01 0.13 8.00
C GLY A 40 27.10 -1.07 7.08
N SER A 41 26.52 -2.18 7.51
CA SER A 41 26.37 -3.37 6.67
C SER A 41 24.94 -3.87 6.71
N VAL A 42 24.50 -4.47 5.62
CA VAL A 42 23.15 -5.03 5.45
C VAL A 42 23.28 -6.49 5.05
N ALA A 43 22.48 -7.36 5.65
CA ALA A 43 22.41 -8.76 5.26
C ALA A 43 21.85 -8.92 3.83
N ALA A 44 22.12 -10.05 3.19
CA ALA A 44 21.50 -10.41 1.93
C ALA A 44 19.97 -10.46 2.09
N ARG A 45 19.26 -10.02 1.06
CA ARG A 45 17.79 -10.07 1.03
C ARG A 45 17.35 -11.50 0.72
N LEU A 46 16.69 -12.12 1.67
CA LEU A 46 16.09 -13.44 1.50
C LEU A 46 14.64 -13.26 1.00
N ASP A 47 14.47 -12.88 -0.26
CA ASP A 47 13.16 -12.95 -0.92
C ASP A 47 12.88 -14.40 -1.30
N ALA A 48 12.51 -15.22 -0.32
CA ALA A 48 11.85 -16.48 -0.62
C ALA A 48 10.52 -16.15 -1.30
N ARG A 49 10.43 -16.36 -2.61
CA ARG A 49 9.14 -16.36 -3.30
C ARG A 49 8.30 -17.44 -2.65
N PRO A 50 7.15 -17.13 -2.04
CA PRO A 50 6.24 -18.18 -1.65
C PRO A 50 5.82 -18.86 -2.95
N HIS A 51 6.22 -20.12 -3.13
CA HIS A 51 5.60 -20.96 -4.15
C HIS A 51 4.19 -21.27 -3.65
N ALA A 52 3.29 -20.32 -3.82
CA ALA A 52 1.89 -20.52 -3.49
C ALA A 52 1.33 -21.56 -4.47
N THR A 53 1.16 -22.77 -3.99
CA THR A 53 0.47 -23.82 -4.74
C THR A 53 -1.00 -23.44 -4.81
N PRO A 54 -1.61 -23.40 -6.01
CA PRO A 54 -3.04 -23.15 -6.14
C PRO A 54 -3.83 -24.11 -5.26
N PRO A 55 -4.78 -23.64 -4.45
CA PRO A 55 -5.61 -24.49 -3.62
C PRO A 55 -6.49 -25.39 -4.50
N SER A 56 -6.85 -26.56 -3.99
CA SER A 56 -7.88 -27.38 -4.63
C SER A 56 -9.23 -26.63 -4.63
N PRO A 57 -10.19 -27.01 -5.49
CA PRO A 57 -11.50 -26.35 -5.52
C PRO A 57 -12.21 -26.30 -4.14
N ALA A 58 -12.10 -27.37 -3.36
CA ALA A 58 -12.67 -27.42 -2.02
C ALA A 58 -11.97 -26.47 -1.04
N GLN A 59 -10.64 -26.37 -1.11
CA GLN A 59 -9.86 -25.44 -0.29
C GLN A 59 -10.17 -23.99 -0.67
N GLU A 60 -10.32 -23.70 -1.98
CA GLU A 60 -10.68 -22.36 -2.43
C GLU A 60 -12.09 -21.98 -1.96
N GLN A 61 -13.06 -22.88 -2.06
CA GLN A 61 -14.41 -22.64 -1.55
C GLN A 61 -14.40 -22.36 -0.04
N ALA A 62 -13.64 -23.11 0.75
CA ALA A 62 -13.47 -22.87 2.18
C ALA A 62 -12.80 -21.52 2.46
N ARG A 63 -11.77 -21.15 1.68
CA ARG A 63 -11.13 -19.86 1.76
C ARG A 63 -12.11 -18.71 1.50
N LEU A 64 -12.89 -18.78 0.44
CA LEU A 64 -13.89 -17.77 0.08
C LEU A 64 -14.97 -17.62 1.15
N ALA A 65 -15.47 -18.74 1.71
CA ALA A 65 -16.42 -18.72 2.83
C ALA A 65 -15.83 -18.01 4.05
N LYS A 66 -14.56 -18.30 4.38
CA LYS A 66 -13.85 -17.64 5.48
C LYS A 66 -13.69 -16.12 5.26
N LEU A 67 -13.35 -15.68 4.05
CA LEU A 67 -13.20 -14.25 3.74
C LEU A 67 -14.54 -13.51 3.87
N ARG A 68 -15.65 -14.10 3.42
CA ARG A 68 -17.01 -13.55 3.60
C ARG A 68 -17.38 -13.45 5.07
N PHE A 69 -17.14 -14.50 5.84
CA PHE A 69 -17.38 -14.48 7.28
C PHE A 69 -16.59 -13.37 7.98
N GLN A 70 -15.31 -13.19 7.63
CA GLN A 70 -14.49 -12.10 8.19
C GLN A 70 -15.04 -10.72 7.84
N TYR A 71 -15.57 -10.54 6.63
CA TYR A 71 -16.23 -9.30 6.24
C TYR A 71 -17.47 -9.00 7.08
N GLU A 72 -18.31 -10.03 7.34
CA GLU A 72 -19.50 -9.92 8.16
C GLU A 72 -19.18 -9.59 9.64
N GLN A 73 -18.04 -10.05 10.15
CA GLN A 73 -17.55 -9.71 11.49
C GLN A 73 -17.07 -8.24 11.61
N GLY A 74 -16.88 -7.55 10.50
CA GLY A 74 -16.47 -6.16 10.44
C GLY A 74 -14.98 -5.90 10.52
N ALA A 75 -14.60 -4.63 10.40
CA ALA A 75 -13.22 -4.18 10.23
C ALA A 75 -12.27 -4.56 11.39
N GLN A 76 -12.79 -4.78 12.58
CA GLN A 76 -11.97 -5.12 13.77
C GLN A 76 -11.57 -6.59 13.82
N ALA A 77 -12.15 -7.44 12.97
CA ALA A 77 -11.89 -8.88 12.98
C ALA A 77 -10.48 -9.26 12.46
N SER A 78 -9.80 -8.35 11.76
CA SER A 78 -8.47 -8.59 11.23
C SER A 78 -7.38 -7.97 12.12
N PRO A 79 -6.30 -8.73 12.46
CA PRO A 79 -5.16 -8.18 13.17
C PRO A 79 -4.38 -7.12 12.36
N TYR A 80 -4.66 -7.03 11.06
CA TYR A 80 -4.05 -6.05 10.14
C TYR A 80 -4.96 -4.86 9.83
N SER A 81 -6.10 -4.74 10.52
CA SER A 81 -7.01 -3.61 10.38
C SER A 81 -6.38 -2.33 10.94
N THR A 82 -6.65 -1.18 10.28
CA THR A 82 -6.22 0.13 10.77
C THR A 82 -6.79 0.48 12.15
N PHE A 83 -7.93 -0.11 12.52
CA PHE A 83 -8.56 0.09 13.83
C PHE A 83 -7.78 -0.53 15.01
N VAL A 84 -6.80 -1.41 14.72
CA VAL A 84 -5.91 -1.99 15.74
C VAL A 84 -4.54 -1.32 15.78
N ALA A 85 -4.36 -0.23 15.04
CA ALA A 85 -3.11 0.55 15.10
C ALA A 85 -2.91 1.11 16.52
N PRO A 86 -1.66 1.11 17.04
CA PRO A 86 -1.37 1.72 18.34
C PRO A 86 -1.80 3.19 18.39
N GLN A 87 -2.36 3.63 19.52
CA GLN A 87 -2.92 4.98 19.66
C GLN A 87 -1.90 6.07 19.42
N ASP A 88 -0.66 5.90 19.90
CA ASP A 88 0.45 6.84 19.69
C ASP A 88 0.78 6.99 18.19
N VAL A 89 0.70 5.91 17.41
CA VAL A 89 0.89 5.95 15.96
C VAL A 89 -0.28 6.66 15.29
N THR A 90 -1.51 6.34 15.69
CA THR A 90 -2.72 6.99 15.15
C THR A 90 -2.72 8.49 15.46
N HIS A 91 -2.23 8.89 16.63
CA HIS A 91 -2.12 10.29 17.02
C HIS A 91 -1.17 11.07 16.10
N LEU A 92 -0.03 10.47 15.69
CA LEU A 92 0.91 11.10 14.74
C LEU A 92 0.28 11.40 13.38
N VAL A 93 -0.65 10.56 12.91
CA VAL A 93 -1.39 10.81 11.64
C VAL A 93 -2.32 12.01 11.76
N ASN A 94 -2.93 12.17 12.93
CA ASN A 94 -3.87 13.26 13.23
C ASN A 94 -3.17 14.58 13.56
N LEU A 95 -1.92 14.52 14.02
CA LEU A 95 -1.07 15.68 14.12
C LEU A 95 -0.71 16.12 12.70
N ARG A 96 -1.40 17.09 12.18
CA ARG A 96 -1.09 17.74 10.90
C ARG A 96 0.04 18.76 11.09
N PRO A 97 1.33 18.39 11.17
CA PRO A 97 2.37 19.37 10.98
C PRO A 97 2.47 19.58 9.46
N PRO A 98 2.24 20.75 8.95
CA PRO A 98 2.52 21.02 7.56
C PRO A 98 4.01 20.77 7.30
N ASN A 99 4.32 19.94 6.31
CA ASN A 99 5.59 19.88 5.61
C ASN A 99 6.83 19.37 6.37
N SER A 100 6.69 18.59 7.44
CA SER A 100 7.86 18.15 8.20
C SER A 100 7.94 16.63 8.38
N TRP A 101 8.98 16.01 7.80
CA TRP A 101 9.36 14.63 8.04
C TRP A 101 9.96 14.41 9.45
N GLY A 102 10.42 15.47 10.12
CA GLY A 102 11.16 15.40 11.37
C GLY A 102 10.45 14.59 12.46
N PRO A 103 9.25 14.98 12.91
CA PRO A 103 8.52 14.25 13.96
C PRO A 103 8.21 12.81 13.58
N TRP A 104 7.85 12.59 12.31
CA TRP A 104 7.57 11.26 11.79
C TRP A 104 8.81 10.38 11.82
N PHE A 105 9.93 10.92 11.39
CA PHE A 105 11.20 10.20 11.35
C PHE A 105 11.72 9.88 12.75
N GLU A 106 11.58 10.79 13.70
CA GLU A 106 11.94 10.52 15.09
C GLU A 106 11.06 9.43 15.72
N ALA A 107 9.76 9.43 15.43
CA ALA A 107 8.86 8.35 15.84
C ALA A 107 9.27 7.01 15.22
N TRP A 108 9.64 7.00 13.94
CA TRP A 108 10.17 5.83 13.25
C TRP A 108 11.45 5.31 13.88
N LYS A 109 12.45 6.18 14.11
CA LYS A 109 13.71 5.82 14.78
C LYS A 109 13.47 5.21 16.14
N SER A 110 12.62 5.87 16.93
CA SER A 110 12.23 5.38 18.25
C SER A 110 11.59 3.99 18.19
N ALA A 111 10.67 3.76 17.25
CA ALA A 111 10.00 2.48 17.10
C ALA A 111 10.97 1.37 16.68
N VAL A 112 11.89 1.64 15.76
CA VAL A 112 12.92 0.69 15.32
C VAL A 112 13.90 0.36 16.46
N THR A 113 14.33 1.37 17.23
CA THR A 113 15.20 1.17 18.38
C THR A 113 14.52 0.31 19.45
N LEU A 114 13.25 0.60 19.76
CA LEU A 114 12.47 -0.19 20.73
C LEU A 114 12.25 -1.63 20.24
N LEU A 115 11.99 -1.83 18.96
CA LEU A 115 11.86 -3.16 18.39
C LEU A 115 13.15 -3.97 18.52
N ALA A 116 14.31 -3.35 18.29
CA ALA A 116 15.62 -3.99 18.44
C ALA A 116 15.92 -4.39 19.89
N GLN A 117 15.52 -3.56 20.85
CA GLN A 117 15.72 -3.81 22.28
C GLN A 117 14.69 -4.79 22.86
N GLN A 118 13.46 -4.71 22.41
CA GLN A 118 12.31 -5.46 22.90
C GLN A 118 11.44 -5.90 21.72
N PRO A 119 11.67 -7.08 21.12
CA PRO A 119 10.96 -7.57 19.95
C PRO A 119 9.55 -8.09 20.28
N THR A 120 8.75 -7.26 20.96
CA THR A 120 7.37 -7.56 21.32
C THR A 120 6.43 -7.36 20.13
N GLU A 121 5.27 -8.01 20.15
CA GLU A 121 4.22 -7.82 19.14
C GLU A 121 3.78 -6.34 19.05
N HIS A 122 3.70 -5.64 20.19
CA HIS A 122 3.37 -4.23 20.23
C HIS A 122 4.38 -3.38 19.44
N ASN A 123 5.69 -3.60 19.66
CA ASN A 123 6.74 -2.85 18.96
C ASN A 123 6.78 -3.23 17.45
N GLN A 124 6.48 -4.47 17.09
CA GLN A 124 6.30 -4.87 15.69
C GLN A 124 5.13 -4.12 15.04
N LYS A 125 3.98 -4.02 15.71
CA LYS A 125 2.82 -3.25 15.24
C LYS A 125 3.16 -1.77 15.07
N ARG A 126 3.90 -1.16 15.98
CA ARG A 126 4.35 0.24 15.84
C ARG A 126 5.19 0.45 14.58
N VAL A 127 6.21 -0.37 14.36
CA VAL A 127 7.06 -0.29 13.16
C VAL A 127 6.22 -0.52 11.89
N PHE A 128 5.35 -1.53 11.89
CA PHE A 128 4.46 -1.80 10.77
C PHE A 128 3.57 -0.60 10.44
N TRP A 129 2.82 -0.08 11.41
CA TRP A 129 1.88 1.01 11.17
C TRP A 129 2.57 2.32 10.79
N LEU A 130 3.70 2.66 11.39
CA LEU A 130 4.49 3.81 10.97
C LEU A 130 4.94 3.69 9.52
N SER A 131 5.34 2.49 9.07
CA SER A 131 5.72 2.28 7.68
C SER A 131 4.54 2.36 6.71
N GLN A 132 3.35 1.88 7.09
CA GLN A 132 2.14 1.98 6.28
C GLN A 132 1.66 3.43 6.17
N LEU A 133 1.56 4.11 7.30
CA LEU A 133 1.06 5.49 7.36
C LEU A 133 2.02 6.50 6.72
N THR A 134 3.32 6.18 6.63
CA THR A 134 4.28 6.98 5.85
C THR A 134 3.82 7.15 4.41
N GLY A 135 3.33 6.08 3.76
CA GLY A 135 2.79 6.20 2.41
C GLY A 135 1.56 7.12 2.34
N THR A 136 0.66 7.00 3.31
CA THR A 136 -0.52 7.86 3.41
C THR A 136 -0.14 9.31 3.72
N ALA A 137 0.82 9.54 4.61
CA ALA A 137 1.32 10.88 4.93
C ALA A 137 1.98 11.55 3.73
N VAL A 138 2.79 10.82 2.95
CA VAL A 138 3.37 11.34 1.69
C VAL A 138 2.29 11.84 0.75
N LEU A 139 1.21 11.09 0.62
CA LEU A 139 0.13 11.40 -0.30
C LEU A 139 -0.79 12.51 0.20
N ASN A 140 -1.21 12.43 1.46
CA ASN A 140 -2.20 13.35 2.02
C ASN A 140 -1.61 14.69 2.48
N LEU A 141 -0.33 14.71 2.87
CA LEU A 141 0.33 15.91 3.39
C LEU A 141 1.20 16.63 2.35
N GLY A 142 1.22 16.14 1.09
CA GLY A 142 2.08 16.70 0.06
C GLY A 142 3.58 16.55 0.35
N LEU A 143 3.94 15.60 1.21
CA LEU A 143 5.32 15.25 1.48
C LEU A 143 5.87 14.46 0.29
N THR A 144 6.48 15.16 -0.64
CA THR A 144 6.88 14.63 -1.96
C THR A 144 8.22 13.88 -1.93
N ASP A 145 8.41 12.95 -1.01
CA ASP A 145 9.60 12.09 -1.02
C ASP A 145 9.25 10.61 -1.11
N PRO A 146 8.87 10.13 -2.31
CA PRO A 146 8.54 8.71 -2.53
C PRO A 146 9.74 7.78 -2.26
N THR A 147 10.97 8.28 -2.42
CA THR A 147 12.19 7.52 -2.14
C THR A 147 12.31 7.19 -0.67
N ARG A 148 12.03 8.17 0.19
CA ARG A 148 12.04 7.97 1.64
C ARG A 148 10.91 7.04 2.10
N ALA A 149 9.72 7.20 1.56
CA ALA A 149 8.59 6.32 1.86
C ALA A 149 8.89 4.87 1.46
N ARG A 150 9.51 4.65 0.30
CA ARG A 150 9.99 3.35 -0.13
C ARG A 150 11.02 2.78 0.84
N ALA A 151 12.05 3.58 1.19
CA ALA A 151 13.12 3.15 2.09
C ALA A 151 12.60 2.74 3.48
N ILE A 152 11.63 3.46 4.05
CA ILE A 152 10.98 3.11 5.31
C ILE A 152 10.27 1.75 5.20
N ARG A 153 9.51 1.52 4.13
CA ARG A 153 8.80 0.25 3.91
C ARG A 153 9.75 -0.93 3.69
N GLU A 154 10.79 -0.75 2.89
CA GLU A 154 11.79 -1.81 2.67
C GLU A 154 12.54 -2.13 3.97
N THR A 155 12.88 -1.13 4.77
CA THR A 155 13.48 -1.36 6.09
C THR A 155 12.53 -2.13 7.02
N ALA A 156 11.25 -1.76 7.07
CA ALA A 156 10.25 -2.47 7.86
C ALA A 156 10.07 -3.93 7.39
N LEU A 157 10.11 -4.17 6.08
CA LEU A 157 10.01 -5.51 5.50
C LEU A 157 11.12 -6.44 6.00
N GLU A 158 12.30 -5.91 6.30
CA GLU A 158 13.42 -6.67 6.84
C GLU A 158 13.33 -6.92 8.34
N LEU A 159 12.84 -5.92 9.07
CA LEU A 159 12.79 -5.96 10.53
C LEU A 159 11.63 -6.81 11.07
N LEU A 160 10.52 -6.88 10.33
CA LEU A 160 9.30 -7.53 10.81
C LEU A 160 9.33 -9.04 10.48
N PRO A 161 9.09 -9.92 11.47
CA PRO A 161 9.04 -11.37 11.24
C PRO A 161 7.70 -11.83 10.66
N ASP A 162 6.59 -11.14 10.96
CA ASP A 162 5.24 -11.56 10.61
C ASP A 162 5.01 -11.57 9.08
N PRO A 163 4.61 -12.71 8.50
CA PRO A 163 4.43 -12.85 7.06
C PRO A 163 3.27 -12.00 6.51
N GLY A 164 2.23 -11.74 7.29
CA GLY A 164 1.11 -10.90 6.89
C GLY A 164 1.52 -9.42 6.82
N HIS A 165 2.29 -8.93 7.79
CA HIS A 165 2.89 -7.60 7.72
C HIS A 165 3.78 -7.46 6.47
N LYS A 166 4.60 -8.47 6.18
CA LYS A 166 5.45 -8.50 4.98
C LYS A 166 4.64 -8.46 3.69
N GLN A 167 3.53 -9.21 3.63
CA GLN A 167 2.65 -9.20 2.47
C GLN A 167 2.07 -7.80 2.22
N ILE A 168 1.52 -7.15 3.25
CA ILE A 168 0.96 -5.81 3.12
C ILE A 168 2.02 -4.80 2.66
N LEU A 169 3.23 -4.87 3.21
CA LEU A 169 4.35 -4.01 2.80
C LEU A 169 4.73 -4.21 1.33
N ARG A 170 4.80 -5.46 0.86
CA ARG A 170 5.07 -5.78 -0.55
C ARG A 170 3.97 -5.27 -1.47
N CYS A 171 2.71 -5.46 -1.09
CA CYS A 171 1.57 -4.91 -1.80
C CYS A 171 1.64 -3.38 -1.91
N ALA A 172 1.98 -2.70 -0.80
CA ALA A 172 2.14 -1.25 -0.78
C ALA A 172 3.32 -0.78 -1.65
N LEU A 173 4.44 -1.50 -1.66
CA LEU A 173 5.60 -1.23 -2.53
C LEU A 173 5.25 -1.46 -4.01
N SER A 174 4.50 -2.51 -4.34
CA SER A 174 3.99 -2.78 -5.69
C SER A 174 3.14 -1.62 -6.19
N ARG A 175 2.13 -1.19 -5.41
CA ARG A 175 1.28 -0.05 -5.79
C ARG A 175 2.06 1.25 -5.95
N ALA A 176 3.02 1.52 -5.06
CA ALA A 176 3.87 2.69 -5.18
C ALA A 176 4.73 2.69 -6.46
N ALA A 177 5.22 1.53 -6.86
CA ALA A 177 5.95 1.36 -8.12
C ALA A 177 5.02 1.58 -9.34
N CYS A 178 3.76 1.09 -9.30
CA CYS A 178 2.78 1.38 -10.36
C CYS A 178 2.56 2.89 -10.54
N VAL A 179 2.39 3.64 -9.44
CA VAL A 179 2.20 5.10 -9.49
C VAL A 179 3.42 5.81 -10.10
N GLN A 180 4.60 5.22 -10.00
CA GLN A 180 5.84 5.73 -10.58
C GLN A 180 6.14 5.17 -11.99
N HIS A 181 5.20 4.42 -12.58
CA HIS A 181 5.34 3.74 -13.86
C HIS A 181 6.48 2.72 -13.91
N ASP A 182 6.97 2.25 -12.76
CA ASP A 182 7.95 1.16 -12.66
C ASP A 182 7.24 -0.20 -12.54
N LEU A 183 6.60 -0.61 -13.65
CA LEU A 183 5.82 -1.86 -13.69
C LEU A 183 6.66 -3.12 -13.43
N PRO A 184 7.92 -3.23 -13.92
CA PRO A 184 8.76 -4.38 -13.59
C PRO A 184 9.01 -4.54 -12.08
N SER A 185 9.28 -3.45 -11.35
CA SER A 185 9.40 -3.49 -9.89
C SER A 185 8.08 -3.86 -9.22
N ALA A 186 6.95 -3.33 -9.72
CA ALA A 186 5.63 -3.66 -9.21
C ALA A 186 5.32 -5.15 -9.31
N GLU A 187 5.62 -5.76 -10.47
CA GLU A 187 5.48 -7.21 -10.72
C GLU A 187 6.33 -8.05 -9.76
N GLN A 188 7.59 -7.66 -9.55
CA GLN A 188 8.49 -8.39 -8.65
C GLN A 188 8.01 -8.36 -7.19
N TRP A 189 7.54 -7.20 -6.71
CA TRP A 189 6.96 -7.09 -5.37
C TRP A 189 5.72 -7.96 -5.22
N LEU A 190 4.85 -7.95 -6.22
CA LEU A 190 3.60 -8.71 -6.21
C LEU A 190 3.86 -10.22 -6.30
N ALA A 191 4.83 -10.65 -7.10
CA ALA A 191 5.22 -12.05 -7.24
C ALA A 191 5.72 -12.69 -5.93
N ALA A 192 6.15 -11.87 -4.96
CA ALA A 192 6.57 -12.32 -3.63
C ALA A 192 5.42 -12.36 -2.60
N CYS A 193 4.17 -12.09 -3.02
CA CYS A 193 2.97 -12.16 -2.18
C CYS A 193 2.24 -13.49 -2.35
N ASP A 194 1.50 -13.90 -1.32
CA ASP A 194 0.58 -15.06 -1.38
C ASP A 194 -0.75 -14.63 -2.00
N PRO A 195 -1.13 -15.13 -3.20
CA PRO A 195 -2.39 -14.81 -3.83
C PRO A 195 -3.60 -15.50 -3.19
N TYR A 196 -3.38 -16.49 -2.31
CA TYR A 196 -4.40 -17.32 -1.68
C TYR A 196 -4.53 -17.07 -0.18
N ALA A 197 -4.14 -15.90 0.29
CA ALA A 197 -4.20 -15.55 1.70
C ALA A 197 -5.61 -15.76 2.28
N GLY A 198 -5.69 -16.49 3.38
CA GLY A 198 -6.96 -16.79 4.09
C GLY A 198 -7.37 -15.71 5.09
N ASN A 199 -6.87 -14.48 4.95
CA ASN A 199 -7.25 -13.31 5.74
C ASN A 199 -7.74 -12.22 4.79
N LEU A 200 -8.91 -11.62 5.08
CA LEU A 200 -9.58 -10.67 4.19
C LEU A 200 -8.71 -9.43 3.89
N THR A 201 -8.01 -8.89 4.88
CA THR A 201 -7.13 -7.73 4.68
C THR A 201 -5.98 -8.07 3.74
N LEU A 202 -5.34 -9.22 3.93
CA LEU A 202 -4.22 -9.67 3.08
C LEU A 202 -4.67 -9.95 1.64
N ASP A 203 -5.82 -10.61 1.48
CA ASP A 203 -6.44 -10.88 0.18
C ASP A 203 -6.83 -9.58 -0.53
N THR A 204 -7.44 -8.64 0.19
CA THR A 204 -7.80 -7.32 -0.35
C THR A 204 -6.58 -6.53 -0.81
N GLU A 205 -5.51 -6.47 -0.01
CA GLU A 205 -4.27 -5.78 -0.36
C GLU A 205 -3.64 -6.39 -1.62
N TYR A 206 -3.64 -7.72 -1.73
CA TYR A 206 -3.16 -8.41 -2.93
C TYR A 206 -3.99 -8.05 -4.16
N ARG A 207 -5.33 -8.16 -4.09
CA ARG A 207 -6.24 -7.82 -5.20
C ARG A 207 -6.13 -6.37 -5.64
N LEU A 208 -5.99 -5.42 -4.70
CA LEU A 208 -5.76 -4.01 -5.01
C LEU A 208 -4.42 -3.80 -5.74
N SER A 209 -3.40 -4.57 -5.39
CA SER A 209 -2.10 -4.47 -6.07
C SER A 209 -2.13 -5.08 -7.47
N VAL A 210 -2.87 -6.20 -7.67
CA VAL A 210 -3.15 -6.75 -9.00
C VAL A 210 -3.93 -5.75 -9.86
N ALA A 211 -4.93 -5.10 -9.28
CA ALA A 211 -5.72 -4.08 -9.97
C ALA A 211 -4.86 -2.85 -10.34
N SER A 212 -4.00 -2.38 -9.45
CA SER A 212 -3.07 -1.28 -9.73
C SER A 212 -2.09 -1.61 -10.85
N LEU A 213 -1.54 -2.82 -10.85
CA LEU A 213 -0.65 -3.29 -11.91
C LEU A 213 -1.41 -3.41 -13.23
N SER A 214 -2.65 -3.93 -13.20
CA SER A 214 -3.52 -4.04 -14.38
C SER A 214 -3.88 -2.67 -14.94
N LEU A 215 -4.06 -1.67 -14.08
CA LEU A 215 -4.27 -0.27 -14.46
C LEU A 215 -3.04 0.27 -15.20
N GLY A 216 -1.84 0.04 -14.69
CA GLY A 216 -0.59 0.43 -15.37
C GLY A 216 -0.39 -0.24 -16.73
N HIS A 217 -0.93 -1.44 -16.92
CA HIS A 217 -0.88 -2.17 -18.20
C HIS A 217 -2.08 -1.93 -19.13
N GLY A 218 -3.08 -1.14 -18.73
CA GLY A 218 -4.31 -0.94 -19.50
C GLY A 218 -5.21 -2.19 -19.57
N ARG A 219 -5.14 -3.09 -18.58
CA ARG A 219 -5.92 -4.35 -18.54
C ARG A 219 -7.22 -4.15 -17.77
N TRP A 220 -8.11 -3.35 -18.30
CA TRP A 220 -9.31 -2.87 -17.60
C TRP A 220 -10.28 -3.98 -17.17
N ALA A 221 -10.50 -4.99 -18.02
CA ALA A 221 -11.36 -6.12 -17.68
C ALA A 221 -10.85 -6.89 -16.45
N VAL A 222 -9.53 -7.05 -16.32
CA VAL A 222 -8.90 -7.73 -15.17
C VAL A 222 -9.17 -6.97 -13.85
N ILE A 223 -9.26 -5.64 -13.91
CA ILE A 223 -9.60 -4.83 -12.71
C ILE A 223 -11.01 -5.19 -12.23
N LEU A 224 -12.00 -5.23 -13.14
CA LEU A 224 -13.38 -5.58 -12.80
C LEU A 224 -13.52 -7.01 -12.30
N GLU A 225 -12.77 -7.95 -12.90
CA GLU A 225 -12.72 -9.35 -12.45
C GLU A 225 -12.10 -9.46 -11.05
N THR A 226 -10.95 -8.82 -10.84
CA THR A 226 -10.17 -8.91 -9.59
C THR A 226 -10.87 -8.24 -8.40
N LEU A 227 -11.45 -7.06 -8.61
CA LEU A 227 -12.11 -6.30 -7.54
C LEU A 227 -13.59 -6.64 -7.38
N GLY A 228 -14.14 -7.41 -8.32
CA GLY A 228 -15.51 -7.89 -8.33
C GLY A 228 -16.51 -6.79 -8.68
N ASN A 229 -17.29 -7.04 -9.70
CA ASN A 229 -18.46 -6.24 -10.09
C ASN A 229 -19.72 -7.11 -10.07
N GLN A 230 -19.62 -8.32 -9.53
CA GLN A 230 -20.67 -9.34 -9.49
C GLN A 230 -21.25 -9.46 -8.07
N PRO A 231 -22.55 -9.80 -7.92
CA PRO A 231 -23.18 -9.98 -6.61
C PRO A 231 -22.48 -10.98 -5.69
N ASN A 232 -21.79 -11.96 -6.27
CA ASN A 232 -21.06 -13.00 -5.53
C ASN A 232 -19.55 -12.72 -5.39
N ALA A 233 -19.11 -11.52 -5.73
CA ALA A 233 -17.69 -11.15 -5.62
C ALA A 233 -17.19 -11.28 -4.17
N ILE A 234 -15.88 -11.54 -4.04
CA ILE A 234 -15.22 -11.50 -2.75
C ILE A 234 -15.27 -10.05 -2.25
N PRO A 235 -15.72 -9.81 -1.02
CA PRO A 235 -15.81 -8.46 -0.48
C PRO A 235 -14.42 -7.81 -0.38
N ILE A 236 -14.39 -6.50 -0.39
CA ILE A 236 -13.21 -5.69 -0.11
C ILE A 236 -13.21 -5.34 1.39
N ASP A 237 -12.05 -5.42 2.04
CA ASP A 237 -11.92 -5.06 3.45
C ASP A 237 -12.25 -3.57 3.68
N TYR A 238 -12.83 -3.29 4.84
CA TYR A 238 -13.20 -1.94 5.24
C TYR A 238 -12.05 -0.95 5.18
N GLY A 239 -12.35 0.29 4.75
CA GLY A 239 -11.35 1.35 4.59
C GLY A 239 -10.56 1.29 3.28
N ARG A 240 -10.77 0.23 2.47
CA ARG A 240 -10.18 0.07 1.13
C ARG A 240 -11.22 0.14 0.02
N ASP A 241 -12.48 0.21 0.40
CA ASP A 241 -13.62 0.21 -0.51
C ASP A 241 -13.59 1.38 -1.49
N PHE A 242 -13.21 2.57 -1.04
CA PHE A 242 -13.10 3.76 -1.89
C PHE A 242 -12.06 3.57 -3.01
N LEU A 243 -10.86 3.07 -2.67
CA LEU A 243 -9.83 2.83 -3.69
C LEU A 243 -10.29 1.78 -4.70
N ALA A 244 -10.86 0.66 -4.23
CA ALA A 244 -11.39 -0.38 -5.09
C ALA A 244 -12.54 0.15 -5.96
N GLY A 245 -13.42 0.97 -5.39
CA GLY A 245 -14.53 1.61 -6.08
C GLY A 245 -14.04 2.53 -7.20
N LEU A 246 -13.08 3.40 -6.91
CA LEU A 246 -12.52 4.30 -7.92
C LEU A 246 -11.77 3.57 -9.03
N MET A 247 -11.08 2.47 -8.73
CA MET A 247 -10.45 1.64 -9.76
C MET A 247 -11.50 0.99 -10.67
N ARG A 248 -12.64 0.53 -10.12
CA ARG A 248 -13.76 0.00 -10.93
C ARG A 248 -14.40 1.08 -11.80
N VAL A 249 -14.63 2.29 -11.25
CA VAL A 249 -15.11 3.45 -12.01
C VAL A 249 -14.21 3.71 -13.23
N HIS A 250 -12.90 3.78 -12.99
CA HIS A 250 -11.94 4.01 -14.05
C HIS A 250 -11.94 2.89 -15.11
N ALA A 251 -11.97 1.63 -14.67
CA ALA A 251 -12.04 0.49 -15.59
C ALA A 251 -13.34 0.49 -16.42
N CYS A 252 -14.48 0.82 -15.83
CA CYS A 252 -15.75 1.00 -16.55
C CYS A 252 -15.64 2.11 -17.60
N GLU A 253 -15.01 3.23 -17.26
CA GLU A 253 -14.80 4.34 -18.18
C GLU A 253 -13.96 3.92 -19.40
N GLU A 254 -12.81 3.25 -19.15
CA GLU A 254 -11.91 2.79 -20.21
C GLU A 254 -12.53 1.73 -21.12
N LEU A 255 -13.47 0.94 -20.61
CA LEU A 255 -14.26 -0.03 -21.37
C LEU A 255 -15.48 0.59 -22.09
N GLY A 256 -15.70 1.91 -21.97
CA GLY A 256 -16.82 2.61 -22.59
C GLY A 256 -18.14 2.51 -21.81
N TYR A 257 -18.16 1.96 -20.60
CA TYR A 257 -19.34 1.87 -19.75
C TYR A 257 -19.58 3.18 -18.99
N THR A 258 -19.69 4.29 -19.74
CA THR A 258 -19.71 5.67 -19.24
C THR A 258 -20.80 5.88 -18.19
N GLN A 259 -22.03 5.43 -18.45
CA GLN A 259 -23.15 5.60 -17.51
C GLN A 259 -22.90 4.86 -16.18
N ALA A 260 -22.30 3.66 -16.24
CA ALA A 260 -21.95 2.91 -15.06
C ALA A 260 -20.83 3.61 -14.26
N ALA A 261 -19.83 4.18 -14.94
CA ALA A 261 -18.76 4.93 -14.32
C ALA A 261 -19.31 6.17 -13.60
N ASP A 262 -20.15 6.97 -14.26
CA ASP A 262 -20.76 8.18 -13.69
C ASP A 262 -21.61 7.85 -12.45
N GLY A 263 -22.47 6.83 -12.55
CA GLY A 263 -23.33 6.37 -11.43
C GLY A 263 -22.51 5.85 -10.24
N GLN A 264 -21.47 5.06 -10.49
CA GLN A 264 -20.61 4.54 -9.43
C GLN A 264 -19.80 5.66 -8.74
N LEU A 265 -19.25 6.61 -9.50
CA LEU A 265 -18.52 7.73 -8.90
C LEU A 265 -19.45 8.60 -8.03
N GLY A 266 -20.66 8.92 -8.51
CA GLY A 266 -21.67 9.61 -7.73
C GLY A 266 -22.01 8.87 -6.43
N TYR A 267 -22.20 7.54 -6.48
CA TYR A 267 -22.40 6.73 -5.29
C TYR A 267 -21.27 6.87 -4.27
N TRP A 268 -20.01 6.84 -4.69
CA TRP A 268 -18.87 6.96 -3.78
C TRP A 268 -18.79 8.33 -3.14
N PHE A 269 -19.09 9.43 -3.84
CA PHE A 269 -19.18 10.75 -3.24
C PHE A 269 -20.30 10.86 -2.21
N GLU A 270 -21.46 10.21 -2.45
CA GLU A 270 -22.53 10.16 -1.44
C GLU A 270 -22.12 9.32 -0.20
N GLN A 271 -21.35 8.25 -0.37
CA GLN A 271 -20.81 7.53 0.80
C GLN A 271 -19.81 8.40 1.57
N GLU A 272 -18.93 9.13 0.88
CA GLU A 272 -17.93 10.00 1.52
C GLU A 272 -18.58 11.09 2.39
N LYS A 273 -19.72 11.65 1.98
CA LYS A 273 -20.47 12.64 2.79
C LYS A 273 -20.86 12.13 4.17
N LYS A 274 -20.95 10.81 4.35
CA LYS A 274 -21.24 10.16 5.63
C LYS A 274 -19.99 9.95 6.50
N MET A 275 -18.83 10.24 5.97
CA MET A 275 -17.52 10.06 6.60
C MET A 275 -16.94 11.39 7.06
N SER A 276 -15.98 11.35 7.96
CA SER A 276 -15.34 12.56 8.52
C SER A 276 -14.10 13.00 7.73
N GLY A 277 -14.23 13.22 6.43
CA GLY A 277 -13.14 13.83 5.66
C GLY A 277 -13.10 13.46 4.16
N PRO A 278 -12.39 14.23 3.35
CA PRO A 278 -12.32 14.07 1.90
C PRO A 278 -11.38 12.93 1.49
N ILE A 279 -11.84 11.68 1.54
CA ILE A 279 -11.07 10.47 1.24
C ILE A 279 -10.84 10.34 -0.27
N ILE A 280 -11.90 10.58 -1.07
CA ILE A 280 -11.87 10.40 -2.53
C ILE A 280 -10.83 11.30 -3.16
N PHE A 281 -10.80 12.57 -2.82
CA PHE A 281 -9.81 13.52 -3.35
C PHE A 281 -8.37 13.13 -2.99
N GLY A 282 -8.13 12.62 -1.79
CA GLY A 282 -6.84 12.07 -1.39
C GLY A 282 -6.41 10.90 -2.28
N ILE A 283 -7.33 9.96 -2.55
CA ILE A 283 -7.05 8.81 -3.41
C ILE A 283 -6.81 9.24 -4.86
N LEU A 284 -7.64 10.15 -5.40
CA LEU A 284 -7.50 10.66 -6.78
C LEU A 284 -6.17 11.39 -6.96
N LYS A 285 -5.80 12.26 -6.02
CA LYS A 285 -4.51 12.96 -6.01
C LYS A 285 -3.34 11.98 -5.94
N ALA A 286 -3.41 11.00 -5.07
CA ALA A 286 -2.40 9.97 -4.91
C ALA A 286 -2.15 9.14 -6.18
N ASN A 287 -3.18 8.95 -6.99
CA ASN A 287 -3.15 8.15 -8.22
C ASN A 287 -3.27 9.02 -9.49
N ALA A 288 -3.06 10.33 -9.37
CA ALA A 288 -3.07 11.25 -10.52
C ALA A 288 -2.12 10.84 -11.65
N PRO A 289 -0.89 10.34 -11.39
CA PRO A 289 -0.01 9.84 -12.44
C PRO A 289 -0.61 8.69 -13.25
N LEU A 290 -1.52 7.91 -12.66
CA LEU A 290 -2.22 6.82 -13.33
C LEU A 290 -3.51 7.29 -14.05
N GLY A 291 -3.86 8.56 -13.99
CA GLY A 291 -5.05 9.12 -14.62
C GLY A 291 -6.39 8.66 -14.01
N LEU A 292 -6.38 8.17 -12.77
CA LEU A 292 -7.54 7.55 -12.13
C LEU A 292 -8.78 8.45 -12.16
N CYS A 293 -9.84 8.01 -12.84
CA CYS A 293 -11.16 8.66 -12.96
C CYS A 293 -11.16 10.08 -13.56
N GLN A 294 -10.10 10.52 -14.24
CA GLN A 294 -9.98 11.90 -14.74
C GLN A 294 -11.13 12.31 -15.67
N ARG A 295 -11.49 11.45 -16.65
CA ARG A 295 -12.56 11.74 -17.60
C ARG A 295 -13.93 11.73 -16.94
N THR A 296 -14.19 10.79 -16.02
CA THR A 296 -15.45 10.74 -15.26
C THR A 296 -15.60 11.98 -14.38
N CYS A 297 -14.53 12.40 -13.68
CA CYS A 297 -14.53 13.63 -12.90
C CYS A 297 -14.82 14.86 -13.78
N ALA A 298 -14.18 14.96 -14.95
CA ALA A 298 -14.40 16.07 -15.87
C ALA A 298 -15.85 16.12 -16.37
N ARG A 299 -16.47 14.99 -16.73
CA ARG A 299 -17.88 14.94 -17.15
C ARG A 299 -18.84 15.39 -16.04
N LEU A 300 -18.55 15.03 -14.80
CA LEU A 300 -19.38 15.39 -13.65
C LEU A 300 -19.06 16.77 -13.08
N GLY A 301 -18.15 17.53 -13.70
CA GLY A 301 -17.75 18.87 -13.23
C GLY A 301 -16.96 18.86 -11.92
N ILE A 302 -16.36 17.71 -11.56
CA ILE A 302 -15.58 17.54 -10.34
C ILE A 302 -14.14 17.96 -10.60
N GLN A 303 -13.68 19.00 -9.90
CA GLN A 303 -12.30 19.46 -9.98
C GLN A 303 -11.45 18.65 -8.99
N VAL A 304 -10.52 17.85 -9.52
CA VAL A 304 -9.53 17.16 -8.70
C VAL A 304 -8.39 18.12 -8.38
N PRO A 305 -8.07 18.40 -7.11
CA PRO A 305 -6.96 19.27 -6.74
C PRO A 305 -5.63 18.76 -7.30
N SER A 306 -4.87 19.63 -7.93
CA SER A 306 -3.51 19.35 -8.44
C SER A 306 -2.50 19.10 -7.32
#